data_a33cde71af854bdd1ef09119f4b6de2f
#
_entry.id   a33cde71af854bdd1ef09119f4b6de2f
#
_cell.length_a   1.000
_cell.length_b   1.000
_cell.length_c   1.000
_cell.angle_alpha   90.00
_cell.angle_beta   90.00
_cell.angle_gamma   90.00
#
_symmetry.space_group_name_H-M   'P 1'
#
loop_
_entity.id
_entity.type
_entity.pdbx_description
1 polymer ?
#
loop_
_entity_poly.entity_id
_entity_poly.type
_entity_poly.pdbx_seq_one_letter_code
_entity_poly.pdbx_strand_id
1 'polypeptide(L)'
;MEPKLVSKPPEGEHWIHEIKLDGYRTQIVINSPDDIRAFTKSGADWTSKFTGLVEAARQLDVENAIFEGEAVVTNKAGLPDFDALQKAVHSDPYAMILGAFDILHLNGHDLRDIGCKARREMLYSIIKPDSRIQFSEALPGDPKAIFYLADQAGLEGIVSKRADSPYRSGPTSNWLKTKSFTVQEYELMGVEREPGKAAFALLAEPGTGKYVGSAFISLGRDMKERLWKRVKDHAGPPPEGVKKRPATQWVGPGVKLRIKHLRGEHKYIRHASLLGFDDES
;
A
#
# COMPACT_ATOMS: atom_id res chain seq x y z
N MET A 1 -10.14 5.07 9.59
CA MET A 1 -9.58 6.33 9.04
C MET A 1 -8.75 6.04 7.80
N GLU A 2 -8.76 6.93 6.79
CA GLU A 2 -7.96 6.80 5.56
C GLU A 2 -6.94 7.93 5.47
N PRO A 3 -5.61 7.64 5.54
CA PRO A 3 -4.59 8.67 5.58
C PRO A 3 -4.49 9.44 4.26
N LYS A 4 -4.40 10.78 4.35
CA LYS A 4 -4.17 11.66 3.21
C LYS A 4 -2.70 11.57 2.75
N LEU A 5 -2.47 11.50 1.43
CA LEU A 5 -1.12 11.55 0.86
C LEU A 5 -0.54 12.97 0.96
N VAL A 6 0.69 13.05 1.45
CA VAL A 6 1.48 14.28 1.51
C VAL A 6 2.87 14.05 0.95
N SER A 7 3.53 15.12 0.49
CA SER A 7 4.86 15.06 -0.10
C SER A 7 5.99 14.93 0.92
N LYS A 8 5.76 15.40 2.15
CA LYS A 8 6.72 15.37 3.27
C LYS A 8 6.00 14.99 4.55
N PRO A 9 6.64 14.29 5.49
CA PRO A 9 6.05 14.01 6.79
C PRO A 9 5.83 15.31 7.58
N PRO A 10 4.76 15.38 8.38
CA PRO A 10 4.53 16.53 9.24
C PRO A 10 5.53 16.59 10.40
N GLU A 11 5.83 17.78 10.86
CA GLU A 11 6.69 18.04 12.01
C GLU A 11 5.86 18.36 13.27
N GLY A 12 6.45 18.20 14.44
CA GLY A 12 5.87 18.54 15.74
C GLY A 12 5.55 17.33 16.62
N GLU A 13 5.64 17.54 17.94
CA GLU A 13 5.52 16.48 18.98
C GLU A 13 4.13 15.83 19.07
N HIS A 14 3.13 16.42 18.45
CA HIS A 14 1.76 15.87 18.42
C HIS A 14 1.55 14.84 17.29
N TRP A 15 2.59 14.48 16.55
CA TRP A 15 2.55 13.44 15.53
C TRP A 15 3.28 12.16 15.97
N ILE A 16 2.62 11.04 15.75
CA ILE A 16 3.18 9.69 15.93
C ILE A 16 3.52 9.17 14.54
N HIS A 17 4.76 8.74 14.33
CA HIS A 17 5.24 8.22 13.04
C HIS A 17 5.43 6.72 13.13
N GLU A 18 4.86 5.98 12.17
CA GLU A 18 4.94 4.53 12.05
C GLU A 18 5.42 4.14 10.66
N ILE A 19 6.06 2.98 10.53
CA ILE A 19 6.33 2.39 9.21
C ILE A 19 5.01 2.15 8.50
N LYS A 20 4.94 2.54 7.24
CA LYS A 20 3.83 2.17 6.38
C LYS A 20 4.04 0.76 5.86
N LEU A 21 3.40 -0.20 6.49
CA LEU A 21 3.37 -1.58 6.01
C LEU A 21 2.62 -1.67 4.68
N ASP A 22 3.12 -2.48 3.77
CA ASP A 22 2.51 -2.73 2.46
C ASP A 22 1.82 -4.09 2.46
N GLY A 23 0.50 -4.10 2.65
CA GLY A 23 -0.27 -5.32 2.80
C GLY A 23 -1.76 -5.15 2.53
N TYR A 24 -2.56 -5.94 3.23
CA TYR A 24 -4.01 -5.81 3.25
C TYR A 24 -4.48 -5.23 4.57
N ARG A 25 -5.05 -4.01 4.51
CA ARG A 25 -5.69 -3.45 5.70
C ARG A 25 -6.81 -4.36 6.17
N THR A 26 -6.70 -4.78 7.42
CA THR A 26 -7.52 -5.78 8.06
C THR A 26 -8.09 -5.25 9.37
N GLN A 27 -9.39 -5.44 9.58
CA GLN A 27 -10.05 -5.22 10.85
C GLN A 27 -10.34 -6.58 11.48
N ILE A 28 -9.87 -6.81 12.68
CA ILE A 28 -10.22 -7.99 13.49
C ILE A 28 -11.34 -7.60 14.44
N VAL A 29 -12.40 -8.41 14.45
CA VAL A 29 -13.55 -8.28 15.34
C VAL A 29 -13.64 -9.54 16.19
N ILE A 30 -13.46 -9.39 17.49
CA ILE A 30 -13.64 -10.42 18.50
C ILE A 30 -14.97 -10.12 19.20
N ASN A 31 -16.02 -10.90 18.93
CA ASN A 31 -17.28 -10.83 19.66
C ASN A 31 -17.26 -11.71 20.90
N SER A 32 -16.59 -12.86 20.78
CA SER A 32 -16.28 -13.83 21.84
C SER A 32 -15.10 -14.69 21.38
N PRO A 33 -14.50 -15.53 22.22
CA PRO A 33 -13.44 -16.47 21.82
C PRO A 33 -13.84 -17.40 20.66
N ASP A 34 -15.13 -17.68 20.49
CA ASP A 34 -15.66 -18.57 19.45
C ASP A 34 -16.17 -17.81 18.22
N ASP A 35 -16.36 -16.50 18.31
CA ASP A 35 -16.81 -15.64 17.17
C ASP A 35 -15.79 -14.52 16.92
N ILE A 36 -14.79 -14.85 16.10
CA ILE A 36 -13.75 -13.94 15.66
C ILE A 36 -13.81 -13.82 14.15
N ARG A 37 -13.83 -12.59 13.64
CA ARG A 37 -13.91 -12.31 12.21
C ARG A 37 -12.83 -11.35 11.75
N ALA A 38 -12.44 -11.49 10.50
CA ALA A 38 -11.47 -10.63 9.85
C ALA A 38 -12.06 -10.01 8.58
N PHE A 39 -12.10 -8.68 8.54
CA PHE A 39 -12.66 -7.92 7.42
C PHE A 39 -11.58 -7.11 6.72
N THR A 40 -11.64 -7.06 5.39
CA THR A 40 -10.80 -6.18 4.60
C THR A 40 -11.26 -4.72 4.68
N LYS A 41 -10.45 -3.79 4.17
CA LYS A 41 -10.80 -2.36 4.06
C LYS A 41 -12.16 -2.12 3.38
N SER A 42 -12.54 -2.95 2.40
CA SER A 42 -13.82 -2.84 1.68
C SER A 42 -14.99 -3.47 2.42
N GLY A 43 -14.80 -4.06 3.60
CA GLY A 43 -15.81 -4.75 4.38
C GLY A 43 -16.05 -6.20 3.96
N ALA A 44 -15.23 -6.74 3.04
CA ALA A 44 -15.33 -8.16 2.68
C ALA A 44 -14.86 -9.05 3.84
N ASP A 45 -15.64 -10.06 4.19
CA ASP A 45 -15.28 -11.06 5.19
C ASP A 45 -14.22 -12.02 4.61
N TRP A 46 -13.00 -11.95 5.17
CA TRP A 46 -11.87 -12.80 4.83
C TRP A 46 -11.44 -13.70 6.00
N THR A 47 -12.31 -13.98 6.92
CA THR A 47 -12.05 -14.82 8.10
C THR A 47 -11.41 -16.15 7.71
N SER A 48 -11.94 -16.82 6.70
CA SER A 48 -11.41 -18.10 6.20
C SER A 48 -10.06 -17.99 5.48
N LYS A 49 -9.70 -16.81 5.01
CA LYS A 49 -8.40 -16.53 4.35
C LYS A 49 -7.33 -16.09 5.33
N PHE A 50 -7.73 -15.59 6.49
CA PHE A 50 -6.85 -15.08 7.54
C PHE A 50 -6.85 -15.98 8.79
N THR A 51 -6.99 -17.29 8.60
CA THR A 51 -7.10 -18.28 9.70
C THR A 51 -5.98 -18.15 10.72
N GLY A 52 -4.72 -17.99 10.32
CA GLY A 52 -3.60 -17.80 11.24
C GLY A 52 -3.71 -16.53 12.10
N LEU A 53 -4.28 -15.45 11.57
CA LEU A 53 -4.52 -14.21 12.31
C LEU A 53 -5.72 -14.34 13.26
N VAL A 54 -6.79 -15.03 12.82
CA VAL A 54 -7.97 -15.34 13.65
C VAL A 54 -7.58 -16.21 14.84
N GLU A 55 -6.76 -17.24 14.64
CA GLU A 55 -6.25 -18.09 15.73
C GLU A 55 -5.34 -17.30 16.69
N ALA A 56 -4.50 -16.40 16.18
CA ALA A 56 -3.71 -15.53 17.02
C ALA A 56 -4.58 -14.54 17.83
N ALA A 57 -5.66 -14.03 17.24
CA ALA A 57 -6.61 -13.16 17.93
C ALA A 57 -7.35 -13.89 19.07
N ARG A 58 -7.63 -15.18 18.90
CA ARG A 58 -8.24 -16.02 19.97
C ARG A 58 -7.36 -16.15 21.22
N GLN A 59 -6.06 -15.93 21.08
CA GLN A 59 -5.13 -15.99 22.21
C GLN A 59 -5.03 -14.69 23.00
N LEU A 60 -5.65 -13.61 22.54
CA LEU A 60 -5.69 -12.34 23.27
C LEU A 60 -6.60 -12.50 24.51
N ASP A 61 -6.16 -11.92 25.62
CA ASP A 61 -6.91 -11.95 26.88
C ASP A 61 -7.92 -10.79 26.93
N VAL A 62 -8.97 -10.92 26.13
CA VAL A 62 -10.04 -9.92 25.99
C VAL A 62 -11.40 -10.61 25.89
N GLU A 63 -12.45 -9.97 26.44
CA GLU A 63 -13.83 -10.46 26.27
C GLU A 63 -14.34 -10.19 24.86
N ASN A 64 -14.13 -8.98 24.38
CA ASN A 64 -14.44 -8.56 23.03
C ASN A 64 -13.54 -7.39 22.62
N ALA A 65 -13.24 -7.29 21.33
CA ALA A 65 -12.39 -6.21 20.79
C ALA A 65 -12.65 -5.96 19.30
N ILE A 66 -12.38 -4.72 18.86
CA ILE A 66 -12.27 -4.36 17.44
C ILE A 66 -10.97 -3.59 17.28
N PHE A 67 -10.05 -4.13 16.49
CA PHE A 67 -8.79 -3.44 16.19
C PHE A 67 -8.42 -3.56 14.72
N GLU A 68 -7.58 -2.66 14.27
CA GLU A 68 -7.13 -2.55 12.90
C GLU A 68 -5.62 -2.75 12.79
N GLY A 69 -5.21 -3.37 11.70
CA GLY A 69 -3.82 -3.59 11.34
C GLY A 69 -3.63 -3.73 9.84
N GLU A 70 -2.40 -3.95 9.46
CA GLU A 70 -2.02 -4.32 8.09
C GLU A 70 -1.55 -5.77 8.11
N ALA A 71 -2.26 -6.66 7.39
CA ALA A 71 -1.82 -8.04 7.21
C ALA A 71 -0.70 -8.07 6.17
N VAL A 72 0.44 -8.62 6.53
CA VAL A 72 1.64 -8.70 5.69
C VAL A 72 2.28 -10.08 5.77
N VAL A 73 3.09 -10.41 4.75
CA VAL A 73 4.11 -11.45 4.80
C VAL A 73 5.45 -10.74 4.70
N THR A 74 6.44 -11.17 5.47
CA THR A 74 7.78 -10.60 5.42
C THR A 74 8.74 -11.53 4.67
N ASN A 75 9.70 -10.94 3.96
CA ASN A 75 10.80 -11.66 3.35
C ASN A 75 11.87 -12.03 4.41
N LYS A 76 12.97 -12.67 3.99
CA LYS A 76 14.08 -13.08 4.87
C LYS A 76 14.77 -11.91 5.60
N ALA A 77 14.64 -10.69 5.08
CA ALA A 77 15.18 -9.47 5.71
C ALA A 77 14.16 -8.82 6.66
N GLY A 78 12.98 -9.41 6.87
CA GLY A 78 11.92 -8.85 7.72
C GLY A 78 11.11 -7.73 7.06
N LEU A 79 11.32 -7.46 5.76
CA LEU A 79 10.58 -6.43 5.03
C LEU A 79 9.28 -6.99 4.44
N PRO A 80 8.19 -6.20 4.37
CA PRO A 80 6.94 -6.61 3.74
C PRO A 80 7.14 -7.05 2.28
N ASP A 81 6.61 -8.22 1.93
CA ASP A 81 6.59 -8.80 0.58
C ASP A 81 5.14 -8.98 0.12
N PHE A 82 4.67 -8.03 -0.67
CA PHE A 82 3.28 -8.03 -1.14
C PHE A 82 2.98 -9.17 -2.13
N ASP A 83 3.96 -9.56 -2.95
CA ASP A 83 3.79 -10.68 -3.90
C ASP A 83 3.69 -12.03 -3.14
N ALA A 84 4.46 -12.18 -2.07
CA ALA A 84 4.34 -13.33 -1.16
C ALA A 84 2.99 -13.31 -0.42
N LEU A 85 2.54 -12.15 0.06
CA LEU A 85 1.24 -12.00 0.69
C LEU A 85 0.08 -12.41 -0.23
N GLN A 86 0.09 -11.99 -1.49
CA GLN A 86 -0.95 -12.37 -2.46
C GLN A 86 -1.04 -13.89 -2.65
N LYS A 87 0.09 -14.59 -2.60
CA LYS A 87 0.13 -16.05 -2.66
C LYS A 87 -0.36 -16.67 -1.35
N ALA A 88 0.14 -16.16 -0.21
CA ALA A 88 -0.16 -16.69 1.13
C ALA A 88 -1.65 -16.69 1.46
N VAL A 89 -2.39 -15.68 1.02
CA VAL A 89 -3.88 -15.61 1.18
C VAL A 89 -4.58 -16.86 0.62
N HIS A 90 -4.00 -17.53 -0.37
CA HIS A 90 -4.59 -18.71 -1.02
C HIS A 90 -3.92 -20.03 -0.65
N SER A 91 -2.65 -20.02 -0.22
CA SER A 91 -1.84 -21.24 -0.06
C SER A 91 -1.26 -21.43 1.33
N ASP A 92 -1.01 -20.35 2.08
CA ASP A 92 -0.39 -20.43 3.42
C ASP A 92 -0.83 -19.27 4.33
N PRO A 93 -2.06 -19.33 4.88
CA PRO A 93 -2.58 -18.27 5.75
C PRO A 93 -1.80 -18.09 7.07
N TYR A 94 -0.93 -19.05 7.41
CA TYR A 94 -0.08 -18.99 8.60
C TYR A 94 1.24 -18.25 8.39
N ALA A 95 1.62 -17.94 7.14
CA ALA A 95 2.77 -17.09 6.86
C ALA A 95 2.50 -15.60 7.18
N MET A 96 1.23 -15.23 7.35
CA MET A 96 0.85 -13.83 7.59
C MET A 96 1.04 -13.41 9.03
N ILE A 97 1.45 -12.15 9.21
CA ILE A 97 1.40 -11.42 10.48
C ILE A 97 0.52 -10.19 10.32
N LEU A 98 -0.05 -9.69 11.42
CA LEU A 98 -0.81 -8.44 11.46
C LEU A 98 0.00 -7.39 12.23
N GLY A 99 0.44 -6.34 11.56
CA GLY A 99 0.96 -5.13 12.20
C GLY A 99 -0.21 -4.30 12.71
N ALA A 100 -0.64 -4.51 13.95
CA ALA A 100 -1.78 -3.84 14.56
C ALA A 100 -1.42 -2.39 14.95
N PHE A 101 -2.25 -1.43 14.56
CA PHE A 101 -1.92 -0.01 14.67
C PHE A 101 -3.02 0.87 15.30
N ASP A 102 -4.23 0.36 15.52
CA ASP A 102 -5.31 1.08 16.20
C ASP A 102 -6.34 0.11 16.81
N ILE A 103 -7.01 0.53 17.89
CA ILE A 103 -8.10 -0.21 18.52
C ILE A 103 -9.32 0.69 18.66
N LEU A 104 -10.50 0.16 18.36
CA LEU A 104 -11.75 0.91 18.27
C LEU A 104 -12.74 0.53 19.37
N HIS A 105 -12.62 -0.69 19.88
CA HIS A 105 -13.47 -1.23 20.93
C HIS A 105 -12.69 -2.22 21.78
N LEU A 106 -12.93 -2.22 23.09
CA LEU A 106 -12.31 -3.18 24.03
C LEU A 106 -13.23 -3.40 25.23
N ASN A 107 -13.56 -4.67 25.51
CA ASN A 107 -14.28 -5.13 26.70
C ASN A 107 -15.52 -4.28 27.01
N GLY A 108 -16.43 -4.12 26.01
CA GLY A 108 -17.67 -3.36 26.15
C GLY A 108 -17.53 -1.85 25.95
N HIS A 109 -16.33 -1.29 25.79
CA HIS A 109 -16.10 0.14 25.68
C HIS A 109 -15.81 0.57 24.24
N ASP A 110 -16.54 1.57 23.74
CA ASP A 110 -16.23 2.25 22.46
C ASP A 110 -15.08 3.23 22.68
N LEU A 111 -13.96 3.01 22.00
CA LEU A 111 -12.74 3.80 22.14
C LEU A 111 -12.59 4.89 21.08
N ARG A 112 -13.53 4.99 20.13
CA ARG A 112 -13.38 5.87 18.95
C ARG A 112 -13.27 7.35 19.28
N ASP A 113 -13.82 7.80 20.41
CA ASP A 113 -13.71 9.19 20.86
C ASP A 113 -12.42 9.48 21.67
N ILE A 114 -11.69 8.44 22.04
CA ILE A 114 -10.40 8.58 22.74
C ILE A 114 -9.30 8.98 21.75
N GLY A 115 -8.30 9.74 22.21
CA GLY A 115 -7.15 10.14 21.40
C GLY A 115 -6.32 8.96 20.89
N CYS A 116 -5.75 9.08 19.70
CA CYS A 116 -4.99 8.04 19.03
C CYS A 116 -3.88 7.42 19.90
N LYS A 117 -3.14 8.24 20.64
CA LYS A 117 -2.07 7.80 21.54
C LYS A 117 -2.60 6.84 22.61
N ALA A 118 -3.67 7.21 23.30
CA ALA A 118 -4.25 6.39 24.35
C ALA A 118 -4.85 5.06 23.79
N ARG A 119 -5.50 5.11 22.61
CA ARG A 119 -5.95 3.87 21.95
C ARG A 119 -4.80 2.95 21.62
N ARG A 120 -3.67 3.48 21.14
CA ARG A 120 -2.47 2.70 20.84
C ARG A 120 -1.85 2.07 22.10
N GLU A 121 -1.84 2.78 23.21
CA GLU A 121 -1.38 2.26 24.51
C GLU A 121 -2.26 1.08 24.98
N MET A 122 -3.59 1.20 24.85
CA MET A 122 -4.52 0.11 25.11
C MET A 122 -4.29 -1.08 24.17
N LEU A 123 -4.07 -0.87 22.87
CA LEU A 123 -3.75 -1.91 21.92
C LEU A 123 -2.46 -2.63 22.29
N TYR A 124 -1.41 -1.89 22.65
CA TYR A 124 -0.14 -2.44 23.06
C TYR A 124 -0.29 -3.36 24.28
N SER A 125 -1.13 -2.98 25.24
CA SER A 125 -1.32 -3.74 26.50
C SER A 125 -1.97 -5.11 26.31
N ILE A 126 -2.70 -5.34 25.22
CA ILE A 126 -3.37 -6.63 24.95
C ILE A 126 -2.58 -7.53 23.99
N ILE A 127 -1.59 -7.01 23.27
CA ILE A 127 -0.79 -7.80 22.32
C ILE A 127 0.25 -8.62 23.08
N LYS A 128 0.27 -9.92 22.82
CA LYS A 128 1.23 -10.85 23.43
C LYS A 128 2.55 -10.88 22.64
N PRO A 129 3.69 -11.03 23.32
CA PRO A 129 4.96 -11.28 22.65
C PRO A 129 4.88 -12.53 21.76
N ASP A 130 5.70 -12.58 20.71
CA ASP A 130 5.84 -13.70 19.77
C ASP A 130 4.52 -14.13 19.08
N SER A 131 3.51 -13.27 19.12
CA SER A 131 2.24 -13.47 18.43
C SER A 131 2.35 -13.10 16.94
N ARG A 132 1.46 -13.67 16.11
CA ARG A 132 1.25 -13.20 14.73
C ARG A 132 0.60 -11.82 14.67
N ILE A 133 0.02 -11.36 15.78
CA ILE A 133 -0.44 -9.97 15.93
C ILE A 133 0.67 -9.20 16.63
N GLN A 134 1.30 -8.31 15.90
CA GLN A 134 2.41 -7.49 16.36
C GLN A 134 1.98 -6.03 16.46
N PHE A 135 2.47 -5.31 17.44
CA PHE A 135 2.19 -3.89 17.56
C PHE A 135 2.99 -3.09 16.54
N SER A 136 2.34 -2.16 15.85
CA SER A 136 3.01 -1.21 14.97
C SER A 136 3.68 -0.12 15.80
N GLU A 137 4.99 -0.24 16.00
CA GLU A 137 5.75 0.65 16.86
C GLU A 137 5.81 2.09 16.33
N ALA A 138 5.81 3.04 17.25
CA ALA A 138 6.09 4.42 16.95
C ALA A 138 7.62 4.64 16.85
N LEU A 139 8.06 5.27 15.79
CA LEU A 139 9.47 5.56 15.56
C LEU A 139 9.84 6.91 16.22
N PRO A 140 10.82 6.94 17.12
CA PRO A 140 11.29 8.15 17.73
C PRO A 140 12.22 8.95 16.80
N GLY A 141 12.23 10.27 16.91
CA GLY A 141 13.19 11.12 16.22
C GLY A 141 12.58 12.08 15.20
N ASP A 142 13.44 12.69 14.39
CA ASP A 142 13.01 13.63 13.34
C ASP A 142 12.24 12.92 12.22
N PRO A 143 11.05 13.39 11.85
CA PRO A 143 10.21 12.72 10.85
C PRO A 143 10.84 12.63 9.46
N LYS A 144 11.72 13.58 9.09
CA LYS A 144 12.45 13.52 7.82
C LYS A 144 13.51 12.43 7.83
N ALA A 145 14.22 12.28 8.97
CA ALA A 145 15.20 11.21 9.15
C ALA A 145 14.53 9.85 9.17
N ILE A 146 13.39 9.70 9.87
CA ILE A 146 12.58 8.48 9.88
C ILE A 146 12.15 8.12 8.45
N PHE A 147 11.62 9.08 7.70
CA PHE A 147 11.20 8.85 6.31
C PHE A 147 12.39 8.48 5.41
N TYR A 148 13.52 9.16 5.56
CA TYR A 148 14.74 8.85 4.81
C TYR A 148 15.20 7.41 5.06
N LEU A 149 15.24 6.97 6.32
CA LEU A 149 15.63 5.60 6.66
C LEU A 149 14.63 4.57 6.12
N ALA A 150 13.34 4.84 6.21
CA ALA A 150 12.31 3.98 5.62
C ALA A 150 12.46 3.87 4.08
N ASP A 151 12.77 4.98 3.41
CA ASP A 151 13.03 5.03 1.97
C ASP A 151 14.29 4.24 1.59
N GLN A 152 15.40 4.40 2.33
CA GLN A 152 16.64 3.65 2.09
C GLN A 152 16.48 2.15 2.36
N ALA A 153 15.63 1.76 3.31
CA ALA A 153 15.30 0.36 3.60
C ALA A 153 14.35 -0.28 2.57
N GLY A 154 13.88 0.46 1.57
CA GLY A 154 12.94 -0.05 0.55
C GLY A 154 11.50 -0.21 1.05
N LEU A 155 11.14 0.42 2.17
CA LEU A 155 9.79 0.41 2.71
C LEU A 155 8.84 1.34 1.93
N GLU A 156 7.53 1.10 1.98
CA GLU A 156 6.52 1.89 1.25
C GLU A 156 6.50 3.36 1.70
N GLY A 157 7.02 3.67 2.88
CA GLY A 157 7.06 4.99 3.48
C GLY A 157 6.66 4.98 4.95
N ILE A 158 6.05 6.07 5.40
CA ILE A 158 5.58 6.21 6.79
C ILE A 158 4.14 6.72 6.85
N VAL A 159 3.46 6.41 7.97
CA VAL A 159 2.17 7.00 8.36
C VAL A 159 2.38 7.86 9.59
N SER A 160 1.92 9.10 9.53
CA SER A 160 1.95 10.05 10.65
C SER A 160 0.53 10.25 11.17
N LYS A 161 0.31 10.03 12.47
CA LYS A 161 -1.00 10.09 13.12
C LYS A 161 -1.00 11.18 14.19
N ARG A 162 -2.04 12.01 14.24
CA ARG A 162 -2.20 12.98 15.33
C ARG A 162 -2.50 12.24 16.63
N ALA A 163 -1.68 12.48 17.65
CA ALA A 163 -1.71 11.76 18.93
C ALA A 163 -3.04 11.94 19.68
N ASP A 164 -3.63 13.14 19.58
CA ASP A 164 -4.87 13.55 20.24
C ASP A 164 -6.15 13.25 19.44
N SER A 165 -6.02 12.71 18.21
CA SER A 165 -7.16 12.59 17.30
C SER A 165 -8.10 11.45 17.66
N PRO A 166 -9.43 11.68 17.69
CA PRO A 166 -10.41 10.63 17.75
C PRO A 166 -10.43 9.82 16.44
N TYR A 167 -11.00 8.61 16.49
CA TYR A 167 -11.20 7.81 15.30
C TYR A 167 -12.49 8.22 14.57
N ARG A 168 -12.38 8.49 13.26
CA ARG A 168 -13.55 8.73 12.39
C ARG A 168 -13.33 7.98 11.06
N SER A 169 -14.29 7.16 10.69
CA SER A 169 -14.23 6.40 9.42
C SER A 169 -14.14 7.31 8.20
N GLY A 170 -13.44 6.86 7.16
CA GLY A 170 -13.26 7.61 5.92
C GLY A 170 -12.00 8.46 5.84
N PRO A 171 -11.90 9.33 4.82
CA PRO A 171 -10.74 10.19 4.59
C PRO A 171 -10.51 11.18 5.73
N THR A 172 -9.24 11.39 6.10
CA THR A 172 -8.89 12.29 7.21
C THR A 172 -7.56 12.98 6.98
N SER A 173 -7.40 14.19 7.54
CA SER A 173 -6.13 14.89 7.67
C SER A 173 -5.42 14.63 9.01
N ASN A 174 -6.06 13.91 9.94
CA ASN A 174 -5.44 13.51 11.19
C ASN A 174 -4.46 12.34 11.03
N TRP A 175 -4.57 11.62 9.91
CA TRP A 175 -3.60 10.62 9.49
C TRP A 175 -3.05 11.03 8.13
N LEU A 176 -1.73 11.06 8.01
CA LEU A 176 -1.02 11.42 6.80
C LEU A 176 -0.11 10.27 6.38
N LYS A 177 0.03 10.02 5.09
CA LYS A 177 0.99 9.06 4.56
C LYS A 177 2.00 9.76 3.66
N THR A 178 3.27 9.48 3.89
CA THR A 178 4.37 9.90 3.01
C THR A 178 4.96 8.65 2.39
N LYS A 179 4.93 8.56 1.06
CA LYS A 179 5.34 7.36 0.31
C LYS A 179 6.71 7.52 -0.31
N SER A 180 7.49 6.44 -0.26
CA SER A 180 8.77 6.30 -0.95
C SER A 180 8.54 6.07 -2.44
N PHE A 181 8.76 7.10 -3.25
CA PHE A 181 8.67 7.04 -4.70
C PHE A 181 10.06 7.13 -5.32
N THR A 182 10.24 6.43 -6.42
CA THR A 182 11.40 6.58 -7.31
C THR A 182 10.92 7.00 -8.70
N VAL A 183 11.84 7.58 -9.48
CA VAL A 183 11.61 7.91 -10.89
C VAL A 183 12.61 7.11 -11.70
N GLN A 184 12.11 6.31 -12.61
CA GLN A 184 12.91 5.47 -13.50
C GLN A 184 12.41 5.56 -14.93
N GLU A 185 13.28 5.19 -15.86
CA GLU A 185 12.98 5.10 -17.29
C GLU A 185 12.42 3.72 -17.63
N TYR A 186 11.38 3.71 -18.47
CA TYR A 186 10.76 2.50 -19.00
C TYR A 186 10.43 2.69 -20.47
N GLU A 187 10.36 1.58 -21.23
CA GLU A 187 9.90 1.60 -22.60
C GLU A 187 8.37 1.49 -22.66
N LEU A 188 7.75 2.30 -23.54
CA LEU A 188 6.32 2.24 -23.80
C LEU A 188 6.02 1.06 -24.74
N MET A 189 5.22 0.09 -24.28
CA MET A 189 4.73 -1.04 -25.10
C MET A 189 3.39 -0.74 -25.76
N GLY A 190 2.59 0.11 -25.13
CA GLY A 190 1.26 0.44 -25.61
C GLY A 190 0.52 1.36 -24.66
N VAL A 191 -0.63 1.84 -25.10
CA VAL A 191 -1.52 2.66 -24.29
C VAL A 191 -2.90 2.01 -24.26
N GLU A 192 -3.37 1.72 -23.06
CA GLU A 192 -4.73 1.25 -22.80
C GLU A 192 -5.64 2.45 -22.55
N ARG A 193 -6.66 2.59 -23.39
CA ARG A 193 -7.58 3.73 -23.33
C ARG A 193 -9.00 3.30 -23.67
N GLU A 194 -9.88 3.39 -22.70
CA GLU A 194 -11.32 3.20 -22.88
C GLU A 194 -12.06 4.54 -22.73
N PRO A 195 -13.10 4.81 -23.51
CA PRO A 195 -13.90 6.01 -23.35
C PRO A 195 -14.45 6.13 -21.91
N GLY A 196 -14.30 7.32 -21.31
CA GLY A 196 -14.78 7.61 -19.96
C GLY A 196 -13.95 7.00 -18.82
N LYS A 197 -12.89 6.27 -19.11
CA LYS A 197 -11.97 5.70 -18.12
C LYS A 197 -10.60 6.38 -18.14
N ALA A 198 -9.84 6.15 -17.09
CA ALA A 198 -8.45 6.57 -17.01
C ALA A 198 -7.60 5.84 -18.06
N ALA A 199 -6.64 6.54 -18.67
CA ALA A 199 -5.70 5.95 -19.60
C ALA A 199 -4.43 5.48 -18.88
N PHE A 200 -3.86 4.36 -19.35
CA PHE A 200 -2.65 3.77 -18.79
C PHE A 200 -1.59 3.51 -19.86
N ALA A 201 -0.34 3.84 -19.56
CA ALA A 201 0.81 3.41 -20.33
C ALA A 201 1.22 2.01 -19.89
N LEU A 202 1.30 1.06 -20.82
CA LEU A 202 1.84 -0.28 -20.60
C LEU A 202 3.35 -0.22 -20.79
N LEU A 203 4.11 -0.72 -19.82
CA LEU A 203 5.54 -0.48 -19.70
C LEU A 203 6.34 -1.77 -19.76
N ALA A 204 7.48 -1.67 -20.43
CA ALA A 204 8.50 -2.70 -20.47
C ALA A 204 9.80 -2.23 -19.80
N GLU A 205 10.53 -3.19 -19.27
CA GLU A 205 11.91 -3.00 -18.81
C GLU A 205 12.80 -2.65 -20.00
N PRO A 206 13.60 -1.57 -19.91
CA PRO A 206 14.49 -1.16 -21.01
C PRO A 206 15.42 -2.27 -21.47
N GLY A 207 15.53 -2.43 -22.79
CA GLY A 207 16.42 -3.39 -23.43
C GLY A 207 15.96 -4.86 -23.39
N THR A 208 15.03 -5.26 -22.51
CA THR A 208 14.52 -6.64 -22.46
C THR A 208 13.16 -6.79 -23.11
N GLY A 209 12.38 -5.70 -23.21
CA GLY A 209 11.00 -5.71 -23.70
C GLY A 209 10.02 -6.44 -22.78
N LYS A 210 10.45 -6.87 -21.57
CA LYS A 210 9.62 -7.59 -20.61
C LYS A 210 8.60 -6.65 -19.96
N TYR A 211 7.32 -7.02 -20.01
CA TYR A 211 6.26 -6.26 -19.34
C TYR A 211 6.48 -6.16 -17.83
N VAL A 212 6.48 -4.95 -17.30
CA VAL A 212 6.71 -4.65 -15.88
C VAL A 212 5.54 -3.96 -15.19
N GLY A 213 4.45 -3.69 -15.90
CA GLY A 213 3.26 -3.07 -15.32
C GLY A 213 2.72 -1.90 -16.13
N SER A 214 1.85 -1.11 -15.50
CA SER A 214 1.24 0.05 -16.15
C SER A 214 1.31 1.31 -15.29
N ALA A 215 1.41 2.47 -15.93
CA ALA A 215 1.42 3.77 -15.27
C ALA A 215 0.21 4.60 -15.68
N PHE A 216 -0.39 5.30 -14.71
CA PHE A 216 -1.48 6.24 -14.95
C PHE A 216 -1.00 7.44 -15.75
N ILE A 217 -1.75 7.83 -16.78
CA ILE A 217 -1.44 8.99 -17.64
C ILE A 217 -2.14 10.23 -17.10
N SER A 218 -1.46 10.97 -16.22
CA SER A 218 -1.95 12.22 -15.59
C SER A 218 -1.32 13.50 -16.15
N LEU A 219 -0.84 13.46 -17.37
CA LEU A 219 -0.14 14.55 -18.03
C LEU A 219 -1.06 15.76 -18.31
N GLY A 220 -0.48 16.95 -18.37
CA GLY A 220 -1.12 18.15 -18.91
C GLY A 220 -1.48 18.00 -20.41
N ARG A 221 -2.28 18.93 -20.93
CA ARG A 221 -2.83 18.85 -22.29
C ARG A 221 -1.75 18.69 -23.36
N ASP A 222 -0.76 19.58 -23.37
CA ASP A 222 0.29 19.60 -24.40
C ASP A 222 1.14 18.33 -24.38
N MET A 223 1.50 17.85 -23.18
CA MET A 223 2.25 16.63 -23.02
C MET A 223 1.43 15.39 -23.44
N LYS A 224 0.10 15.40 -23.20
CA LYS A 224 -0.80 14.37 -23.72
C LYS A 224 -0.85 14.35 -25.25
N GLU A 225 -0.96 15.51 -25.88
CA GLU A 225 -0.98 15.60 -27.34
C GLU A 225 0.32 15.06 -27.94
N ARG A 226 1.46 15.38 -27.34
CA ARG A 226 2.77 14.82 -27.72
C ARG A 226 2.85 13.32 -27.53
N LEU A 227 2.32 12.80 -26.41
CA LEU A 227 2.24 11.35 -26.17
C LEU A 227 1.41 10.66 -27.27
N TRP A 228 0.22 11.19 -27.59
CA TRP A 228 -0.63 10.60 -28.60
C TRP A 228 -0.01 10.63 -29.98
N LYS A 229 0.74 11.68 -30.31
CA LYS A 229 1.51 11.75 -31.55
C LYS A 229 2.56 10.64 -31.59
N ARG A 230 3.41 10.51 -30.55
CA ARG A 230 4.42 9.44 -30.49
C ARG A 230 3.81 8.03 -30.56
N VAL A 231 2.72 7.79 -29.84
CA VAL A 231 1.99 6.51 -29.90
C VAL A 231 1.51 6.20 -31.30
N LYS A 232 1.03 7.19 -32.04
CA LYS A 232 0.59 7.04 -33.44
C LYS A 232 1.75 6.81 -34.39
N ASP A 233 2.82 7.59 -34.24
CA ASP A 233 4.00 7.54 -35.13
C ASP A 233 4.79 6.22 -34.95
N HIS A 234 4.71 5.57 -33.76
CA HIS A 234 5.36 4.30 -33.47
C HIS A 234 4.38 3.14 -33.34
N ALA A 235 3.17 3.26 -33.91
CA ALA A 235 2.19 2.16 -33.84
C ALA A 235 2.77 0.85 -34.37
N GLY A 236 2.57 -0.23 -33.62
CA GLY A 236 3.11 -1.55 -33.93
C GLY A 236 2.15 -2.70 -33.58
N PRO A 237 2.53 -3.94 -33.88
CA PRO A 237 1.76 -5.12 -33.46
C PRO A 237 1.89 -5.33 -31.94
N PRO A 238 0.98 -6.11 -31.34
CA PRO A 238 1.14 -6.55 -29.95
C PRO A 238 2.43 -7.36 -29.79
N PRO A 239 3.19 -7.17 -28.71
CA PRO A 239 4.38 -7.97 -28.43
C PRO A 239 4.04 -9.45 -28.25
N GLU A 240 4.97 -10.34 -28.62
CA GLU A 240 4.80 -11.77 -28.43
C GLU A 240 4.58 -12.14 -26.94
N GLY A 241 3.69 -13.10 -26.69
CA GLY A 241 3.40 -13.59 -25.33
C GLY A 241 2.56 -12.66 -24.45
N VAL A 242 2.19 -11.46 -24.93
CA VAL A 242 1.33 -10.55 -24.18
C VAL A 242 -0.14 -10.85 -24.46
N LYS A 243 -0.96 -10.99 -23.40
CA LYS A 243 -2.41 -11.21 -23.56
C LYS A 243 -3.04 -10.05 -24.35
N LYS A 244 -3.90 -10.39 -25.33
CA LYS A 244 -4.66 -9.39 -26.08
C LYS A 244 -5.47 -8.52 -25.14
N ARG A 245 -5.36 -7.20 -25.32
CA ARG A 245 -6.10 -6.16 -24.57
C ARG A 245 -6.88 -5.32 -25.58
N PRO A 246 -8.21 -5.47 -25.67
CA PRO A 246 -9.02 -4.91 -26.76
C PRO A 246 -8.90 -3.38 -26.92
N ALA A 247 -8.72 -2.66 -25.81
CA ALA A 247 -8.64 -1.20 -25.79
C ALA A 247 -7.20 -0.66 -25.86
N THR A 248 -6.23 -1.47 -26.31
CA THR A 248 -4.82 -1.09 -26.33
C THR A 248 -4.36 -0.73 -27.74
N GLN A 249 -3.78 0.44 -27.89
CA GLN A 249 -2.94 0.78 -29.03
C GLN A 249 -1.49 0.40 -28.70
N TRP A 250 -0.97 -0.59 -29.41
CA TRP A 250 0.40 -1.06 -29.24
C TRP A 250 1.41 -0.15 -29.91
N VAL A 251 2.61 -0.09 -29.33
CA VAL A 251 3.70 0.79 -29.72
C VAL A 251 4.96 -0.07 -29.93
N GLY A 252 5.65 0.13 -31.02
CA GLY A 252 6.97 -0.47 -31.28
C GLY A 252 8.05 0.09 -30.33
N PRO A 253 9.21 -0.57 -30.23
CA PRO A 253 10.32 -0.15 -29.40
C PRO A 253 10.81 1.27 -29.70
N GLY A 254 11.40 1.92 -28.70
CA GLY A 254 12.10 3.22 -28.85
C GLY A 254 11.39 4.43 -28.23
N VAL A 255 10.20 4.27 -27.66
CA VAL A 255 9.55 5.35 -26.91
C VAL A 255 9.84 5.17 -25.43
N LYS A 256 10.70 6.01 -24.87
CA LYS A 256 11.12 5.98 -23.48
C LYS A 256 10.34 7.00 -22.65
N LEU A 257 9.93 6.58 -21.46
CA LEU A 257 9.08 7.34 -20.56
C LEU A 257 9.70 7.43 -19.17
N ARG A 258 9.62 8.59 -18.55
CA ARG A 258 9.96 8.78 -17.13
C ARG A 258 8.74 8.47 -16.27
N ILE A 259 8.87 7.48 -15.43
CA ILE A 259 7.80 6.94 -14.59
C ILE A 259 8.15 7.13 -13.13
N LYS A 260 7.25 7.79 -12.39
CA LYS A 260 7.26 7.80 -10.93
C LYS A 260 6.48 6.60 -10.43
N HIS A 261 7.11 5.76 -9.63
CA HIS A 261 6.45 4.59 -9.04
C HIS A 261 6.91 4.36 -7.59
N LEU A 262 6.19 3.51 -6.87
CA LEU A 262 6.57 3.11 -5.52
C LEU A 262 7.94 2.42 -5.58
N ARG A 263 8.84 2.77 -4.66
CA ARG A 263 10.14 2.10 -4.49
C ARG A 263 9.92 0.70 -3.90
N GLY A 264 10.83 -0.22 -4.15
CA GLY A 264 10.83 -1.59 -3.67
C GLY A 264 10.90 -2.60 -4.80
N GLU A 265 11.23 -3.83 -4.45
CA GLU A 265 11.27 -4.96 -5.39
C GLU A 265 9.88 -5.58 -5.50
N HIS A 266 9.23 -5.39 -6.64
CA HIS A 266 7.93 -5.94 -6.96
C HIS A 266 7.98 -6.60 -8.34
N LYS A 267 7.22 -7.67 -8.52
CA LYS A 267 7.05 -8.30 -9.84
C LYS A 267 6.55 -7.31 -10.90
N TYR A 268 5.69 -6.38 -10.49
CA TYR A 268 5.17 -5.29 -11.32
C TYR A 268 5.28 -3.96 -10.57
N ILE A 269 5.61 -2.89 -11.30
CA ILE A 269 5.64 -1.54 -10.72
C ILE A 269 4.26 -1.16 -10.15
N ARG A 270 4.25 -0.48 -9.00
CA ARG A 270 3.02 -0.15 -8.27
C ARG A 270 2.88 1.36 -8.08
N HIS A 271 1.63 1.82 -8.01
CA HIS A 271 1.31 3.25 -7.87
C HIS A 271 2.02 4.13 -8.90
N ALA A 272 2.18 3.61 -10.11
CA ALA A 272 2.96 4.26 -11.14
C ALA A 272 2.18 5.37 -11.85
N SER A 273 2.88 6.46 -12.13
CA SER A 273 2.36 7.60 -12.91
C SER A 273 3.40 8.09 -13.90
N LEU A 274 2.94 8.44 -15.10
CA LEU A 274 3.76 8.99 -16.15
C LEU A 274 4.09 10.46 -15.83
N LEU A 275 5.37 10.81 -15.82
CA LEU A 275 5.85 12.18 -15.63
C LEU A 275 6.14 12.90 -16.95
N GLY A 276 6.65 12.20 -17.95
CA GLY A 276 7.05 12.76 -19.23
C GLY A 276 7.91 11.80 -20.04
N PHE A 277 8.62 12.35 -21.01
CA PHE A 277 9.57 11.63 -21.84
C PHE A 277 11.00 11.79 -21.30
N ASP A 278 11.88 10.85 -21.64
CA ASP A 278 13.28 10.88 -21.18
C ASP A 278 14.10 11.96 -21.90
N ASP A 279 13.81 12.21 -23.18
CA ASP A 279 14.49 13.18 -24.02
C ASP A 279 14.18 14.66 -23.71
N GLU A 280 13.52 14.93 -22.57
CA GLU A 280 13.01 16.27 -22.16
C GLU A 280 13.45 16.64 -20.73
N SER A 281 14.64 16.25 -20.32
CA SER A 281 15.26 16.66 -19.04
C SER A 281 15.85 18.07 -19.07
#